data_82606fd7b6bfb687271ec917bf4493a0
#
_entry.id   82606fd7b6bfb687271ec917bf4493a0
#
_cell.length_a   1.000
_cell.length_b   1.000
_cell.length_c   1.000
_cell.angle_alpha   90.00
_cell.angle_beta   90.00
_cell.angle_gamma   90.00
#
_symmetry.space_group_name_H-M   'P 1'
#
loop_
_entity.id
_entity.type
_entity.pdbx_description
1 polymer ?
#
loop_
_entity_poly.entity_id
_entity_poly.type
_entity_poly.pdbx_seq_one_letter_code
_entity_poly.pdbx_strand_id
1 'polypeptide(L)'
;LFIHLMRGMGLHGWETIPPRSGAFIRPLLAEGRESIMAYAMRHGIQFREDGSNADPKYLRNRVRHELLPLLETWRPGTHRTLGRNVALLRELDALAQQHVAEVLSDIAPGPDGTTRIPFTRILEGRTPRLVLYRALGHLGLHPDRYEDLIDAISNSSVGASFPAGDHTVFVDREELVI
;
A
#
# COMPACT_ATOMS: atom_id res chain seq x y z
N LEU A 1 -2.97 1.31 9.15
CA LEU A 1 -2.49 -0.07 9.16
C LEU A 1 -3.63 -1.08 9.20
N PHE A 2 -4.32 -1.32 10.34
CA PHE A 2 -5.34 -2.39 10.49
C PHE A 2 -6.44 -2.35 9.44
N ILE A 3 -6.98 -1.19 9.12
CA ILE A 3 -8.02 -1.02 8.10
C ILE A 3 -7.51 -1.47 6.73
N HIS A 4 -6.28 -1.15 6.40
CA HIS A 4 -5.66 -1.54 5.14
C HIS A 4 -5.40 -3.05 5.10
N LEU A 5 -4.88 -3.63 6.20
CA LEU A 5 -4.71 -5.08 6.32
C LEU A 5 -6.02 -5.84 6.11
N MET A 6 -7.11 -5.38 6.74
CA MET A 6 -8.43 -6.02 6.59
C MET A 6 -9.04 -5.87 5.18
N ARG A 7 -8.59 -4.88 4.41
CA ARG A 7 -9.07 -4.64 3.03
C ARG A 7 -8.21 -5.31 1.96
N GLY A 8 -7.27 -6.17 2.36
CA GLY A 8 -6.34 -6.77 1.39
C GLY A 8 -5.32 -5.74 0.92
N MET A 9 -4.63 -5.14 1.86
CA MET A 9 -3.57 -4.18 1.60
C MET A 9 -2.46 -4.83 0.79
N GLY A 10 -2.36 -4.47 -0.47
CA GLY A 10 -1.14 -4.71 -1.22
C GLY A 10 0.06 -3.96 -0.62
N LEU A 11 1.18 -3.99 -1.32
CA LEU A 11 2.43 -3.35 -0.87
C LEU A 11 2.32 -1.83 -0.61
N HIS A 12 1.31 -1.15 -1.17
CA HIS A 12 1.07 0.28 -0.96
C HIS A 12 0.36 0.65 0.36
N GLY A 13 -0.15 -0.30 1.07
CA GLY A 13 -0.97 -0.04 2.26
C GLY A 13 -0.20 0.30 3.54
N TRP A 14 1.14 0.28 3.50
CA TRP A 14 1.99 0.77 4.58
C TRP A 14 2.08 2.30 4.61
N GLU A 15 1.61 2.97 3.56
CA GLU A 15 1.51 4.42 3.53
C GLU A 15 0.50 4.87 4.57
N THR A 16 1.02 5.32 5.70
CA THR A 16 0.23 6.09 6.66
C THR A 16 0.11 7.51 6.13
N ILE A 17 -0.68 8.34 6.80
CA ILE A 17 -0.80 9.76 6.45
C ILE A 17 0.61 10.37 6.36
N PRO A 18 1.06 10.85 5.18
CA PRO A 18 2.39 11.42 5.03
C PRO A 18 2.48 12.79 5.73
N PRO A 19 3.67 13.21 6.21
CA PRO A 19 3.88 14.52 6.80
C PRO A 19 3.54 15.67 5.84
N ARG A 20 3.68 15.43 4.53
CA ARG A 20 3.32 16.36 3.46
C ARG A 20 2.57 15.61 2.35
N SER A 21 1.53 16.25 1.82
CA SER A 21 0.78 15.77 0.66
C SER A 21 0.38 16.96 -0.20
N GLY A 22 1.07 17.16 -1.32
CA GLY A 22 0.93 18.35 -2.15
C GLY A 22 1.24 19.62 -1.35
N ALA A 23 0.28 20.55 -1.27
CA ALA A 23 0.39 21.80 -0.50
C ALA A 23 0.11 21.64 1.01
N PHE A 24 -0.40 20.49 1.45
CA PHE A 24 -0.75 20.27 2.85
C PHE A 24 0.45 19.71 3.63
N ILE A 25 0.76 20.34 4.77
CA ILE A 25 1.74 19.87 5.75
C ILE A 25 1.01 19.51 7.06
N ARG A 26 1.56 18.52 7.80
CA ARG A 26 0.99 18.01 9.05
C ARG A 26 2.05 18.05 10.17
N PRO A 27 2.31 19.22 10.74
CA PRO A 27 3.41 19.39 11.72
C PRO A 27 3.19 18.62 13.01
N LEU A 28 1.95 18.33 13.40
CA LEU A 28 1.59 17.61 14.62
C LEU A 28 1.46 16.08 14.42
N LEU A 29 1.85 15.55 13.27
CA LEU A 29 1.67 14.12 12.96
C LEU A 29 2.44 13.19 13.91
N ALA A 30 3.58 13.64 14.43
CA ALA A 30 4.41 12.89 15.35
C ALA A 30 3.94 13.00 16.82
N GLU A 31 3.02 13.95 17.11
CA GLU A 31 2.57 14.21 18.47
C GLU A 31 1.39 13.33 18.86
N GLY A 32 1.38 12.87 20.10
CA GLY A 32 0.25 12.16 20.68
C GLY A 32 -0.94 13.11 20.92
N ARG A 33 -2.18 12.61 20.76
CA ARG A 33 -3.38 13.41 21.04
C ARG A 33 -3.37 14.01 22.45
N GLU A 34 -2.93 13.24 23.46
CA GLU A 34 -2.86 13.70 24.83
C GLU A 34 -1.91 14.89 25.01
N SER A 35 -0.75 14.86 24.35
CA SER A 35 0.22 15.96 24.34
C SER A 35 -0.37 17.22 23.71
N ILE A 36 -1.07 17.07 22.57
CA ILE A 36 -1.73 18.16 21.87
C ILE A 36 -2.83 18.77 22.75
N MET A 37 -3.66 17.94 23.39
CA MET A 37 -4.74 18.39 24.28
C MET A 37 -4.17 19.11 25.52
N ALA A 38 -3.15 18.54 26.15
CA ALA A 38 -2.48 19.16 27.31
C ALA A 38 -1.87 20.54 26.93
N TYR A 39 -1.28 20.64 25.75
CA TYR A 39 -0.75 21.91 25.25
C TYR A 39 -1.87 22.93 25.04
N ALA A 40 -2.96 22.53 24.37
CA ALA A 40 -4.11 23.42 24.12
C ALA A 40 -4.72 23.94 25.42
N MET A 41 -4.93 23.07 26.41
CA MET A 41 -5.43 23.45 27.75
C MET A 41 -4.49 24.44 28.45
N ARG A 42 -3.19 24.15 28.45
CA ARG A 42 -2.17 25.02 29.11
C ARG A 42 -2.14 26.43 28.51
N HIS A 43 -2.37 26.53 27.21
CA HIS A 43 -2.30 27.81 26.50
C HIS A 43 -3.67 28.46 26.21
N GLY A 44 -4.75 27.93 26.79
CA GLY A 44 -6.11 28.47 26.63
C GLY A 44 -6.61 28.45 25.19
N ILE A 45 -6.08 27.54 24.35
CA ILE A 45 -6.50 27.43 22.93
C ILE A 45 -7.89 26.80 22.88
N GLN A 46 -8.84 27.54 22.33
CA GLN A 46 -10.17 27.00 22.11
C GLN A 46 -10.17 26.03 20.92
N PHE A 47 -10.74 24.87 21.10
CA PHE A 47 -10.93 23.89 20.05
C PHE A 47 -12.33 23.27 20.11
N ARG A 48 -12.80 22.73 18.99
CA ARG A 48 -14.04 21.97 18.92
C ARG A 48 -13.72 20.50 18.68
N GLU A 49 -14.41 19.64 19.39
CA GLU A 49 -14.42 18.22 19.06
C GLU A 49 -15.50 17.93 18.02
N ASP A 50 -15.10 17.27 16.93
CA ASP A 50 -16.05 16.76 15.96
C ASP A 50 -16.72 15.50 16.53
N GLY A 51 -18.04 15.55 16.74
CA GLY A 51 -18.84 14.46 17.28
C GLY A 51 -18.75 13.18 16.44
N SER A 52 -18.40 13.27 15.16
CA SER A 52 -18.20 12.11 14.31
C SER A 52 -16.97 11.25 14.72
N ASN A 53 -16.06 11.81 15.51
CA ASN A 53 -14.90 11.09 16.01
C ASN A 53 -15.25 9.99 17.03
N ALA A 54 -16.42 10.05 17.65
CA ALA A 54 -16.92 9.07 18.60
C ALA A 54 -17.86 8.03 17.96
N ASP A 55 -18.33 8.25 16.72
CA ASP A 55 -19.33 7.40 16.07
C ASP A 55 -18.74 6.01 15.71
N PRO A 56 -19.20 4.91 16.36
CA PRO A 56 -18.68 3.57 16.16
C PRO A 56 -19.02 2.95 14.79
N LYS A 57 -19.90 3.58 14.00
CA LYS A 57 -20.19 3.10 12.64
C LYS A 57 -18.98 3.18 11.73
N TYR A 58 -18.02 4.05 12.03
CA TYR A 58 -16.78 4.17 11.26
C TYR A 58 -15.73 3.20 11.78
N LEU A 59 -15.26 2.30 10.92
CA LEU A 59 -14.24 1.30 11.26
C LEU A 59 -12.97 1.93 11.87
N ARG A 60 -12.57 3.13 11.42
CA ARG A 60 -11.43 3.87 12.00
C ARG A 60 -11.62 4.20 13.49
N ASN A 61 -12.86 4.52 13.89
CA ASN A 61 -13.17 4.84 15.28
C ASN A 61 -13.19 3.56 16.12
N ARG A 62 -13.73 2.46 15.60
CA ARG A 62 -13.69 1.15 16.26
C ARG A 62 -12.26 0.67 16.47
N VAL A 63 -11.39 0.78 15.47
CA VAL A 63 -9.96 0.45 15.62
C VAL A 63 -9.32 1.30 16.72
N ARG A 64 -9.62 2.60 16.77
CA ARG A 64 -9.04 3.53 17.76
C ARG A 64 -9.56 3.30 19.18
N HIS A 65 -10.87 3.06 19.32
CA HIS A 65 -11.54 3.05 20.63
C HIS A 65 -11.73 1.63 21.19
N GLU A 66 -11.71 0.60 20.36
CA GLU A 66 -11.90 -0.79 20.78
C GLU A 66 -10.60 -1.61 20.59
N LEU A 67 -10.08 -1.71 19.36
CA LEU A 67 -8.99 -2.63 19.05
C LEU A 67 -7.66 -2.20 19.66
N LEU A 68 -7.24 -0.93 19.50
CA LEU A 68 -5.96 -0.48 20.03
C LEU A 68 -5.89 -0.54 21.56
N PRO A 69 -6.92 -0.09 22.32
CA PRO A 69 -6.93 -0.28 23.78
C PRO A 69 -6.90 -1.76 24.18
N LEU A 70 -7.64 -2.63 23.49
CA LEU A 70 -7.61 -4.07 23.76
C LEU A 70 -6.19 -4.65 23.59
N LEU A 71 -5.51 -4.31 22.52
CA LEU A 71 -4.12 -4.73 22.28
C LEU A 71 -3.15 -4.20 23.35
N GLU A 72 -3.38 -2.99 23.86
CA GLU A 72 -2.60 -2.43 24.97
C GLU A 72 -2.86 -3.16 26.28
N THR A 73 -4.07 -3.67 26.56
CA THR A 73 -4.33 -4.49 27.75
C THR A 73 -3.62 -5.84 27.67
N TRP A 74 -3.53 -6.44 26.50
CA TRP A 74 -2.81 -7.71 26.31
C TRP A 74 -1.30 -7.51 26.42
N ARG A 75 -0.79 -6.44 25.85
CA ARG A 75 0.64 -6.12 25.88
C ARG A 75 0.86 -4.61 25.92
N PRO A 76 1.16 -4.04 27.09
CA PRO A 76 1.49 -2.62 27.22
C PRO A 76 2.64 -2.21 26.28
N GLY A 77 2.51 -1.07 25.61
CA GLY A 77 3.47 -0.56 24.65
C GLY A 77 3.28 -1.11 23.22
N THR A 78 2.18 -1.81 22.94
CA THR A 78 1.86 -2.35 21.60
C THR A 78 1.84 -1.26 20.53
N HIS A 79 1.25 -0.09 20.79
CA HIS A 79 1.22 1.00 19.81
C HIS A 79 2.61 1.48 19.39
N ARG A 80 3.58 1.56 20.33
CA ARG A 80 4.98 1.89 20.02
C ARG A 80 5.64 0.81 19.16
N THR A 81 5.40 -0.46 19.51
CA THR A 81 5.93 -1.61 18.75
C THR A 81 5.38 -1.62 17.33
N LEU A 82 4.07 -1.40 17.16
CA LEU A 82 3.45 -1.28 15.85
C LEU A 82 4.02 -0.10 15.05
N GLY A 83 4.24 1.04 15.69
CA GLY A 83 4.86 2.21 15.04
C GLY A 83 6.26 1.91 14.50
N ARG A 84 7.10 1.24 15.29
CA ARG A 84 8.45 0.81 14.85
C ARG A 84 8.39 -0.19 13.69
N ASN A 85 7.49 -1.16 13.77
CA ASN A 85 7.34 -2.14 12.70
C ASN A 85 6.86 -1.49 11.39
N VAL A 86 5.94 -0.52 11.47
CA VAL A 86 5.50 0.25 10.29
C VAL A 86 6.65 1.05 9.70
N ALA A 87 7.54 1.63 10.52
CA ALA A 87 8.72 2.33 10.02
C ALA A 87 9.64 1.40 9.22
N LEU A 88 9.96 0.21 9.76
CA LEU A 88 10.77 -0.81 9.06
C LEU A 88 10.10 -1.28 7.76
N LEU A 89 8.79 -1.50 7.78
CA LEU A 89 8.06 -1.90 6.57
C LEU A 89 8.10 -0.84 5.48
N ARG A 90 8.13 0.45 5.84
CA ARG A 90 8.32 1.55 4.88
C ARG A 90 9.70 1.54 4.25
N GLU A 91 10.74 1.27 5.03
CA GLU A 91 12.10 1.15 4.49
C GLU A 91 12.20 -0.04 3.53
N LEU A 92 11.61 -1.19 3.89
CA LEU A 92 11.52 -2.34 3.00
C LEU A 92 10.72 -2.05 1.73
N ASP A 93 9.62 -1.29 1.84
CA ASP A 93 8.83 -0.87 0.68
C ASP A 93 9.62 0.07 -0.26
N ALA A 94 10.41 0.98 0.29
CA ALA A 94 11.28 1.84 -0.49
C ALA A 94 12.35 1.04 -1.26
N LEU A 95 12.97 0.05 -0.61
CA LEU A 95 13.90 -0.87 -1.26
C LEU A 95 13.22 -1.70 -2.36
N ALA A 96 12.00 -2.18 -2.10
CA ALA A 96 11.20 -2.90 -3.07
C ALA A 96 10.86 -2.03 -4.29
N GLN A 97 10.52 -0.74 -4.07
CA GLN A 97 10.28 0.22 -5.15
C GLN A 97 11.53 0.43 -6.00
N GLN A 98 12.68 0.63 -5.35
CA GLN A 98 13.95 0.80 -6.05
C GLN A 98 14.28 -0.43 -6.91
N HIS A 99 14.19 -1.62 -6.33
CA HIS A 99 14.43 -2.88 -7.05
C HIS A 99 13.53 -3.01 -8.29
N VAL A 100 12.23 -2.77 -8.15
CA VAL A 100 11.31 -2.87 -9.31
C VAL A 100 11.59 -1.78 -10.33
N ALA A 101 11.93 -0.57 -9.91
CA ALA A 101 12.33 0.50 -10.83
C ALA A 101 13.59 0.13 -11.64
N GLU A 102 14.56 -0.56 -11.03
CA GLU A 102 15.75 -1.09 -11.71
C GLU A 102 15.35 -2.19 -12.72
N VAL A 103 14.51 -3.14 -12.32
CA VAL A 103 14.04 -4.25 -13.18
C VAL A 103 13.29 -3.74 -14.40
N LEU A 104 12.50 -2.69 -14.24
CA LEU A 104 11.64 -2.11 -15.29
C LEU A 104 12.22 -0.82 -15.91
N SER A 105 13.48 -0.50 -15.69
CA SER A 105 14.08 0.80 -16.03
C SER A 105 14.05 1.13 -17.53
N ASP A 106 14.06 0.13 -18.39
CA ASP A 106 14.04 0.22 -19.86
C ASP A 106 12.64 -0.07 -20.45
N ILE A 107 11.65 -0.32 -19.62
CA ILE A 107 10.29 -0.57 -20.06
C ILE A 107 9.53 0.76 -20.17
N ALA A 108 9.11 1.08 -21.38
CA ALA A 108 8.31 2.26 -21.69
C ALA A 108 7.15 1.89 -22.63
N PRO A 109 6.06 2.67 -22.64
CA PRO A 109 5.00 2.49 -23.62
C PRO A 109 5.51 2.64 -25.04
N GLY A 110 5.11 1.71 -25.91
CA GLY A 110 5.40 1.77 -27.34
C GLY A 110 4.61 2.88 -28.05
N PRO A 111 4.90 3.10 -29.35
CA PRO A 111 4.19 4.10 -30.15
C PRO A 111 2.68 3.86 -30.28
N ASP A 112 2.26 2.61 -30.10
CA ASP A 112 0.85 2.16 -30.11
C ASP A 112 0.17 2.32 -28.74
N GLY A 113 0.89 2.84 -27.75
CA GLY A 113 0.41 3.01 -26.37
C GLY A 113 0.47 1.74 -25.53
N THR A 114 0.92 0.61 -26.09
CA THR A 114 1.07 -0.64 -25.34
C THR A 114 2.37 -0.67 -24.55
N THR A 115 2.35 -1.23 -23.34
CA THR A 115 3.55 -1.53 -22.56
C THR A 115 3.83 -3.02 -22.64
N ARG A 116 5.07 -3.39 -22.98
CA ARG A 116 5.51 -4.77 -23.15
C ARG A 116 6.57 -5.09 -22.11
N ILE A 117 6.34 -6.12 -21.28
CA ILE A 117 7.26 -6.53 -20.22
C ILE A 117 7.71 -7.96 -20.52
N PRO A 118 8.99 -8.18 -20.89
CA PRO A 118 9.51 -9.51 -21.13
C PRO A 118 9.40 -10.41 -19.89
N PHE A 119 9.06 -11.68 -20.07
CA PHE A 119 8.93 -12.64 -18.95
C PHE A 119 10.24 -12.80 -18.19
N THR A 120 11.38 -12.67 -18.84
CA THR A 120 12.71 -12.70 -18.21
C THR A 120 12.82 -11.65 -17.11
N ARG A 121 12.30 -10.45 -17.33
CA ARG A 121 12.29 -9.37 -16.32
C ARG A 121 11.41 -9.70 -15.10
N ILE A 122 10.40 -10.54 -15.29
CA ILE A 122 9.48 -10.94 -14.22
C ILE A 122 10.00 -12.19 -13.50
N LEU A 123 10.40 -13.22 -14.25
CA LEU A 123 10.68 -14.56 -13.72
C LEU A 123 12.13 -14.79 -13.27
N GLU A 124 13.12 -14.12 -13.87
CA GLU A 124 14.54 -14.32 -13.53
C GLU A 124 14.90 -13.85 -12.11
N GLY A 125 14.09 -12.94 -11.54
CA GLY A 125 14.23 -12.49 -10.16
C GLY A 125 13.59 -13.43 -9.14
N ARG A 126 13.95 -13.24 -7.86
CA ARG A 126 13.30 -13.95 -6.74
C ARG A 126 11.96 -13.33 -6.34
N THR A 127 11.47 -12.34 -7.07
CA THR A 127 10.34 -11.48 -6.66
C THR A 127 9.32 -11.24 -7.77
N PRO A 128 8.88 -12.27 -8.54
CA PRO A 128 7.96 -12.07 -9.67
C PRO A 128 6.66 -11.41 -9.23
N ARG A 129 6.10 -11.84 -8.10
CA ARG A 129 4.88 -11.24 -7.52
C ARG A 129 5.06 -9.75 -7.22
N LEU A 130 6.20 -9.36 -6.66
CA LEU A 130 6.51 -7.98 -6.34
C LEU A 130 6.58 -7.10 -7.60
N VAL A 131 7.28 -7.60 -8.64
CA VAL A 131 7.42 -6.92 -9.93
C VAL A 131 6.05 -6.72 -10.56
N LEU A 132 5.25 -7.77 -10.69
CA LEU A 132 3.91 -7.71 -11.25
C LEU A 132 2.99 -6.79 -10.44
N TYR A 133 3.02 -6.91 -9.11
CA TYR A 133 2.19 -6.08 -8.25
C TYR A 133 2.50 -4.58 -8.41
N ARG A 134 3.77 -4.21 -8.55
CA ARG A 134 4.19 -2.83 -8.78
C ARG A 134 3.90 -2.36 -10.20
N ALA A 135 4.11 -3.23 -11.21
CA ALA A 135 3.84 -2.90 -12.61
C ALA A 135 2.33 -2.73 -12.88
N LEU A 136 1.48 -3.57 -12.28
CA LEU A 136 0.06 -3.67 -12.63
C LEU A 136 -0.89 -3.14 -11.55
N GLY A 137 -0.41 -2.91 -10.32
CA GLY A 137 -1.28 -2.53 -9.19
C GLY A 137 -2.04 -1.22 -9.41
N HIS A 138 -1.43 -0.26 -10.12
CA HIS A 138 -2.07 1.00 -10.47
C HIS A 138 -3.16 0.86 -11.54
N LEU A 139 -3.17 -0.25 -12.28
CA LEU A 139 -4.17 -0.55 -13.30
C LEU A 139 -5.43 -1.20 -12.72
N GLY A 140 -5.41 -1.62 -11.44
CA GLY A 140 -6.57 -2.21 -10.77
C GLY A 140 -6.71 -3.72 -10.98
N LEU A 141 -5.62 -4.45 -11.28
CA LEU A 141 -5.65 -5.91 -11.26
C LEU A 141 -5.99 -6.42 -9.86
N HIS A 142 -7.01 -7.29 -9.76
CA HIS A 142 -7.45 -7.83 -8.47
C HIS A 142 -6.34 -8.67 -7.81
N PRO A 143 -6.09 -8.52 -6.49
CA PRO A 143 -5.00 -9.22 -5.79
C PRO A 143 -4.97 -10.74 -5.99
N ASP A 144 -6.12 -11.39 -6.05
CA ASP A 144 -6.23 -12.85 -6.22
C ASP A 144 -5.79 -13.33 -7.61
N ARG A 145 -5.65 -12.41 -8.58
CA ARG A 145 -5.27 -12.76 -9.96
C ARG A 145 -3.77 -12.80 -10.21
N TYR A 146 -2.95 -12.36 -9.24
CA TYR A 146 -1.50 -12.36 -9.43
C TYR A 146 -0.90 -13.76 -9.51
N GLU A 147 -1.44 -14.73 -8.76
CA GLU A 147 -1.00 -16.13 -8.84
C GLU A 147 -1.36 -16.73 -10.20
N ASP A 148 -2.62 -16.56 -10.62
CA ASP A 148 -3.07 -17.02 -11.95
C ASP A 148 -2.20 -16.43 -13.07
N LEU A 149 -1.82 -15.15 -12.94
CA LEU A 149 -0.97 -14.47 -13.90
C LEU A 149 0.46 -15.03 -13.90
N ILE A 150 1.04 -15.28 -12.73
CA ILE A 150 2.38 -15.89 -12.61
C ILE A 150 2.37 -17.30 -13.21
N ASP A 151 1.34 -18.08 -12.95
CA ASP A 151 1.19 -19.43 -13.53
C ASP A 151 1.03 -19.36 -15.05
N ALA A 152 0.25 -18.42 -15.55
CA ALA A 152 0.07 -18.22 -16.99
C ALA A 152 1.39 -17.84 -17.69
N ILE A 153 2.19 -16.94 -17.08
CA ILE A 153 3.52 -16.56 -17.57
C ILE A 153 4.45 -17.77 -17.54
N SER A 154 4.50 -18.49 -16.42
CA SER A 154 5.41 -19.62 -16.22
C SER A 154 5.12 -20.78 -17.17
N ASN A 155 3.87 -20.99 -17.51
CA ASN A 155 3.40 -22.02 -18.43
C ASN A 155 3.30 -21.53 -19.90
N SER A 156 3.71 -20.29 -20.18
CA SER A 156 3.62 -19.66 -21.50
C SER A 156 2.20 -19.80 -22.11
N SER A 157 1.17 -19.50 -21.31
CA SER A 157 -0.25 -19.61 -21.70
C SER A 157 -0.64 -18.47 -22.64
N VAL A 158 -0.15 -18.52 -23.88
CA VAL A 158 -0.38 -17.49 -24.90
C VAL A 158 -1.88 -17.25 -25.14
N GLY A 159 -2.28 -15.98 -25.12
CA GLY A 159 -3.68 -15.56 -25.27
C GLY A 159 -4.47 -15.48 -23.96
N ALA A 160 -3.89 -15.89 -22.83
CA ALA A 160 -4.53 -15.66 -21.52
C ALA A 160 -4.65 -14.15 -21.29
N SER A 161 -5.79 -13.73 -20.72
CA SER A 161 -6.10 -12.32 -20.50
C SER A 161 -6.61 -12.08 -19.08
N PHE A 162 -6.22 -10.95 -18.51
CA PHE A 162 -6.53 -10.56 -17.13
C PHE A 162 -7.07 -9.12 -17.12
N PRO A 163 -8.36 -8.92 -16.82
CA PRO A 163 -8.92 -7.58 -16.68
C PRO A 163 -8.28 -6.83 -15.52
N ALA A 164 -7.90 -5.56 -15.76
CA ALA A 164 -7.26 -4.69 -14.80
C ALA A 164 -7.82 -3.26 -14.92
N GLY A 165 -8.95 -2.99 -14.27
CA GLY A 165 -9.69 -1.73 -14.41
C GLY A 165 -10.13 -1.49 -15.86
N ASP A 166 -9.69 -0.37 -16.44
CA ASP A 166 -9.96 0.00 -17.84
C ASP A 166 -8.95 -0.64 -18.82
N HIS A 167 -8.02 -1.43 -18.34
CA HIS A 167 -6.98 -2.11 -19.09
C HIS A 167 -7.20 -3.63 -19.12
N THR A 168 -6.50 -4.30 -20.02
CA THR A 168 -6.42 -5.77 -20.04
C THR A 168 -4.96 -6.16 -20.21
N VAL A 169 -4.49 -7.04 -19.33
CA VAL A 169 -3.15 -7.61 -19.40
C VAL A 169 -3.24 -8.91 -20.20
N PHE A 170 -2.44 -9.02 -21.25
CA PHE A 170 -2.38 -10.20 -22.11
C PHE A 170 -1.05 -10.92 -21.93
N VAL A 171 -1.10 -12.25 -21.91
CA VAL A 171 0.07 -13.12 -21.97
C VAL A 171 0.35 -13.41 -23.45
N ASP A 172 1.43 -12.88 -23.99
CA ASP A 172 1.94 -13.22 -25.32
C ASP A 172 3.09 -14.23 -25.19
N ARG A 173 3.82 -14.55 -26.25
CA ARG A 173 4.79 -15.65 -26.31
C ARG A 173 5.91 -15.55 -25.26
N GLU A 174 6.50 -14.37 -25.11
CA GLU A 174 7.64 -14.12 -24.21
C GLU A 174 7.48 -12.85 -23.39
N GLU A 175 6.32 -12.20 -23.46
CA GLU A 175 6.08 -10.91 -22.82
C GLU A 175 4.63 -10.74 -22.34
N LEU A 176 4.46 -9.90 -21.30
CA LEU A 176 3.16 -9.32 -20.96
C LEU A 176 2.92 -8.09 -21.81
N VAL A 177 1.70 -7.95 -22.30
CA VAL A 177 1.23 -6.79 -23.06
C VAL A 177 0.09 -6.12 -22.29
N ILE A 178 0.21 -4.81 -22.08
CA ILE A 178 -0.74 -3.98 -21.33
C ILE A 178 -1.25 -2.87 -22.23
#